data_8bde45d7cd55039545a29bc630053671
#
_entry.id   8bde45d7cd55039545a29bc630053671
#
_cell.length_a   1.000
_cell.length_b   1.000
_cell.length_c   1.000
_cell.angle_alpha   90.00
_cell.angle_beta   90.00
_cell.angle_gamma   90.00
#
_symmetry.space_group_name_H-M   'P 1'
#
loop_
_entity.id
_entity.type
_entity.pdbx_description
1 polymer ?
#
loop_
_entity_poly.entity_id
_entity_poly.type
_entity_poly.pdbx_seq_one_letter_code
_entity_poly.pdbx_strand_id
1 'polypeptide(L)'
;MRKEDEPVIVEQTFNSSNDAVWNAITEIDQMRQWYFDNIPAFKAEVGFETQFNVQNEGRNFLHLWKVTEVIPKRKIVYDWRFEGYAGDSFVVFELFEQNNSTKLRLTCHVRESFPQDIPEFKRESCVAGWDYFIRKSLKEYLEKTD
;
A
#
# COMPACT_ATOMS: atom_id res chain seq x y z
N MET A 1 7.34 -11.84 -7.89
CA MET A 1 8.41 -11.15 -7.12
C MET A 1 9.16 -12.16 -6.27
N ARG A 2 10.45 -12.03 -6.21
CA ARG A 2 11.33 -12.95 -5.50
C ARG A 2 12.02 -12.23 -4.36
N LYS A 3 12.39 -12.99 -3.31
CA LYS A 3 13.08 -12.42 -2.14
C LYS A 3 14.44 -11.81 -2.48
N GLU A 4 15.06 -12.24 -3.59
CA GLU A 4 16.34 -11.72 -4.06
C GLU A 4 16.20 -10.38 -4.80
N ASP A 5 14.98 -10.01 -5.19
CA ASP A 5 14.73 -8.76 -5.91
C ASP A 5 14.94 -7.56 -4.98
N GLU A 6 15.41 -6.46 -5.55
CA GLU A 6 15.50 -5.22 -4.81
C GLU A 6 14.08 -4.72 -4.50
N PRO A 7 13.88 -3.98 -3.39
CA PRO A 7 12.57 -3.43 -3.06
C PRO A 7 12.00 -2.60 -4.19
N VAL A 8 10.67 -2.64 -4.33
CA VAL A 8 9.96 -1.74 -5.24
C VAL A 8 9.74 -0.43 -4.50
N ILE A 9 10.19 0.68 -5.07
CA ILE A 9 10.06 2.00 -4.47
C ILE A 9 9.30 2.92 -5.42
N VAL A 10 8.24 3.55 -4.90
CA VAL A 10 7.44 4.52 -5.65
C VAL A 10 7.32 5.77 -4.79
N GLU A 11 7.64 6.93 -5.37
CA GLU A 11 7.59 8.21 -4.65
C GLU A 11 6.68 9.19 -5.38
N GLN A 12 6.00 10.03 -4.60
CA GLN A 12 5.17 11.10 -5.14
C GLN A 12 5.09 12.23 -4.13
N THR A 13 5.23 13.45 -4.62
CA THR A 13 5.02 14.65 -3.80
C THR A 13 3.60 15.17 -4.06
N PHE A 14 2.89 15.48 -2.99
CA PHE A 14 1.52 16.00 -3.04
C PHE A 14 1.50 17.42 -2.51
N ASN A 15 0.70 18.29 -3.14
CA ASN A 15 0.44 19.65 -2.65
C ASN A 15 -0.61 19.62 -1.55
N SER A 16 -0.35 18.79 -0.53
CA SER A 16 -1.25 18.57 0.58
C SER A 16 -0.44 18.55 1.86
N SER A 17 -1.09 18.88 2.97
CA SER A 17 -0.43 18.88 4.28
C SER A 17 -0.07 17.43 4.68
N ASN A 18 0.89 17.33 5.58
CA ASN A 18 1.28 16.03 6.12
C ASN A 18 0.10 15.32 6.78
N ASP A 19 -0.75 16.06 7.51
CA ASP A 19 -1.96 15.50 8.13
C ASP A 19 -2.93 14.97 7.08
N ALA A 20 -3.13 15.70 5.99
CA ALA A 20 -4.06 15.27 4.93
C ALA A 20 -3.58 13.96 4.27
N VAL A 21 -2.28 13.86 3.99
CA VAL A 21 -1.72 12.64 3.40
C VAL A 21 -1.79 11.48 4.39
N TRP A 22 -1.44 11.72 5.65
CA TRP A 22 -1.52 10.67 6.69
C TRP A 22 -2.94 10.14 6.83
N ASN A 23 -3.93 11.04 6.88
CA ASN A 23 -5.33 10.63 6.98
C ASN A 23 -5.76 9.83 5.77
N ALA A 24 -5.32 10.22 4.58
CA ALA A 24 -5.68 9.50 3.35
C ALA A 24 -5.17 8.06 3.35
N ILE A 25 -4.01 7.79 3.95
CA ILE A 25 -3.42 6.45 3.96
C ILE A 25 -3.78 5.62 5.19
N THR A 26 -4.47 6.20 6.18
CA THR A 26 -4.78 5.49 7.43
C THR A 26 -6.27 5.49 7.81
N GLU A 27 -7.06 6.44 7.32
CA GLU A 27 -8.50 6.50 7.62
C GLU A 27 -9.27 5.64 6.63
N ILE A 28 -10.05 4.69 7.14
CA ILE A 28 -10.72 3.70 6.30
C ILE A 28 -11.62 4.32 5.23
N ASP A 29 -12.37 5.35 5.57
CA ASP A 29 -13.26 6.00 4.60
C ASP A 29 -12.49 6.62 3.45
N GLN A 30 -11.31 7.14 3.71
CA GLN A 30 -10.45 7.72 2.70
C GLN A 30 -9.73 6.64 1.90
N MET A 31 -9.25 5.60 2.56
CA MET A 31 -8.58 4.48 1.89
C MET A 31 -9.48 3.83 0.85
N ARG A 32 -10.77 3.71 1.14
CA ARG A 32 -11.74 3.15 0.19
C ARG A 32 -11.93 4.00 -1.06
N GLN A 33 -11.55 5.25 -1.03
CA GLN A 33 -11.72 6.16 -2.17
C GLN A 33 -10.58 6.06 -3.19
N TRP A 34 -9.38 5.72 -2.75
CA TRP A 34 -8.22 5.70 -3.66
C TRP A 34 -7.51 4.35 -3.72
N TYR A 35 -7.73 3.48 -2.76
CA TYR A 35 -7.02 2.22 -2.59
C TYR A 35 -7.94 1.06 -2.97
N PHE A 36 -8.36 0.24 -2.01
CA PHE A 36 -9.33 -0.82 -2.26
C PHE A 36 -10.66 -0.45 -1.62
N ASP A 37 -11.74 -0.47 -2.41
CA ASP A 37 -13.06 -0.04 -1.94
C ASP A 37 -13.73 -1.03 -1.01
N ASN A 38 -13.22 -2.25 -0.91
CA ASN A 38 -13.80 -3.32 -0.10
C ASN A 38 -12.97 -3.65 1.15
N ILE A 39 -12.04 -2.79 1.55
CA ILE A 39 -11.35 -2.96 2.84
C ILE A 39 -12.41 -2.87 3.94
N PRO A 40 -12.59 -3.93 4.77
CA PRO A 40 -13.69 -3.93 5.75
C PRO A 40 -13.44 -3.03 6.96
N ALA A 41 -12.16 -2.89 7.36
CA ALA A 41 -11.77 -2.07 8.50
C ALA A 41 -10.28 -1.80 8.43
N PHE A 42 -9.85 -0.70 9.03
CA PHE A 42 -8.43 -0.41 9.15
C PHE A 42 -8.17 0.54 10.32
N LYS A 43 -7.12 0.26 11.08
CA LYS A 43 -6.64 1.14 12.14
C LYS A 43 -5.12 1.17 12.10
N ALA A 44 -4.55 2.35 12.26
CA ALA A 44 -3.08 2.53 12.33
C ALA A 44 -2.60 2.18 13.74
N GLU A 45 -2.72 0.91 14.11
CA GLU A 45 -2.31 0.37 15.41
C GLU A 45 -1.51 -0.89 15.20
N VAL A 46 -0.38 -1.01 15.87
CA VAL A 46 0.46 -2.21 15.80
C VAL A 46 -0.35 -3.43 16.26
N GLY A 47 -0.32 -4.49 15.46
CA GLY A 47 -1.07 -5.71 15.70
C GLY A 47 -2.45 -5.76 15.04
N PHE A 48 -2.93 -4.66 14.49
CA PHE A 48 -4.21 -4.65 13.78
C PHE A 48 -4.14 -5.53 12.54
N GLU A 49 -5.15 -6.38 12.33
CA GLU A 49 -5.24 -7.28 11.20
C GLU A 49 -6.52 -7.05 10.43
N THR A 50 -6.45 -7.15 9.11
CA THR A 50 -7.64 -7.09 8.26
C THR A 50 -7.42 -7.98 7.05
N GLN A 51 -8.50 -8.38 6.40
CA GLN A 51 -8.42 -9.17 5.17
C GLN A 51 -9.58 -8.82 4.25
N PHE A 52 -9.33 -8.92 2.96
CA PHE A 52 -10.34 -8.67 1.93
C PHE A 52 -9.92 -9.36 0.62
N ASN A 53 -10.91 -9.73 -0.18
CA ASN A 53 -10.67 -10.45 -1.43
C ASN A 53 -10.66 -9.50 -2.62
N VAL A 54 -9.71 -9.70 -3.52
CA VAL A 54 -9.67 -9.00 -4.81
C VAL A 54 -9.67 -10.07 -5.89
N GLN A 55 -10.60 -9.97 -6.84
CA GLN A 55 -10.68 -10.90 -7.95
C GLN A 55 -10.10 -10.26 -9.21
N ASN A 56 -9.27 -11.02 -9.94
CA ASN A 56 -8.69 -10.55 -11.20
C ASN A 56 -8.49 -11.74 -12.14
N GLU A 57 -8.99 -11.62 -13.35
CA GLU A 57 -8.85 -12.66 -14.38
C GLU A 57 -9.27 -14.05 -13.88
N GLY A 58 -10.35 -14.11 -13.10
CA GLY A 58 -10.88 -15.35 -12.55
C GLY A 58 -10.11 -15.90 -11.35
N ARG A 59 -9.08 -15.21 -10.89
CA ARG A 59 -8.31 -15.61 -9.71
C ARG A 59 -8.74 -14.78 -8.51
N ASN A 60 -8.77 -15.40 -7.34
CA ASN A 60 -9.12 -14.73 -6.10
C ASN A 60 -7.85 -14.50 -5.27
N PHE A 61 -7.68 -13.28 -4.78
CA PHE A 61 -6.55 -12.92 -3.93
C PHE A 61 -7.09 -12.38 -2.61
N LEU A 62 -7.17 -13.25 -1.60
CA LEU A 62 -7.55 -12.81 -0.26
C LEU A 62 -6.32 -12.16 0.35
N HIS A 63 -6.37 -10.84 0.43
CA HIS A 63 -5.29 -10.02 0.99
C HIS A 63 -5.30 -10.15 2.50
N LEU A 64 -4.14 -10.43 3.08
CA LEU A 64 -3.95 -10.52 4.53
C LEU A 64 -2.97 -9.45 4.95
N TRP A 65 -3.46 -8.47 5.71
CA TRP A 65 -2.66 -7.35 6.21
C TRP A 65 -2.55 -7.40 7.72
N LYS A 66 -1.35 -7.09 8.22
CA LYS A 66 -1.11 -6.94 9.66
C LYS A 66 -0.18 -5.77 9.90
N VAL A 67 -0.64 -4.79 10.66
CA VAL A 67 0.16 -3.61 10.98
C VAL A 67 1.25 -4.01 11.97
N THR A 68 2.50 -3.70 11.63
CA THR A 68 3.67 -4.08 12.43
C THR A 68 4.41 -2.89 13.02
N GLU A 69 4.28 -1.71 12.43
CA GLU A 69 4.96 -0.51 12.94
C GLU A 69 4.14 0.73 12.60
N VAL A 70 4.02 1.65 13.56
CA VAL A 70 3.37 2.95 13.34
C VAL A 70 4.17 4.03 14.03
N ILE A 71 4.58 5.04 13.28
CA ILE A 71 5.11 6.28 13.82
C ILE A 71 4.14 7.35 13.32
N PRO A 72 3.24 7.86 14.17
CA PRO A 72 2.16 8.74 13.72
C PRO A 72 2.64 9.88 12.84
N LYS A 73 1.97 10.05 11.69
CA LYS A 73 2.22 11.08 10.70
C LYS A 73 3.56 10.99 9.99
N ARG A 74 4.31 9.88 10.18
CA ARG A 74 5.61 9.68 9.56
C ARG A 74 5.75 8.35 8.85
N LYS A 75 5.21 7.28 9.43
CA LYS A 75 5.48 5.95 8.90
C LYS A 75 4.43 4.95 9.34
N ILE A 76 4.01 4.09 8.42
CA ILE A 76 3.23 2.90 8.76
C ILE A 76 3.74 1.73 7.94
N VAL A 77 3.86 0.58 8.59
CA VAL A 77 4.32 -0.67 7.98
C VAL A 77 3.29 -1.74 8.23
N TYR A 78 2.92 -2.47 7.20
CA TYR A 78 2.09 -3.66 7.40
C TYR A 78 2.49 -4.78 6.44
N ASP A 79 2.29 -6.02 6.94
CA ASP A 79 2.53 -7.22 6.16
C ASP A 79 1.49 -7.31 5.06
N TRP A 80 1.90 -7.91 3.95
CA TRP A 80 1.04 -8.08 2.78
C TRP A 80 1.29 -9.47 2.19
N ARG A 81 0.34 -10.34 2.36
CA ARG A 81 0.40 -11.68 1.80
C ARG A 81 -1.00 -12.13 1.40
N PHE A 82 -1.09 -13.31 0.79
CA PHE A 82 -2.35 -13.80 0.23
C PHE A 82 -2.62 -15.20 0.74
N GLU A 83 -3.87 -15.44 1.16
CA GLU A 83 -4.30 -16.76 1.59
C GLU A 83 -4.22 -17.74 0.43
N GLY A 84 -3.63 -18.92 0.68
CA GLY A 84 -3.56 -19.97 -0.33
C GLY A 84 -2.41 -19.82 -1.33
N TYR A 85 -1.60 -18.79 -1.22
CA TYR A 85 -0.43 -18.59 -2.09
C TYR A 85 0.83 -18.51 -1.25
N ALA A 86 1.91 -19.08 -1.78
CA ALA A 86 3.23 -18.89 -1.18
C ALA A 86 3.65 -17.43 -1.32
N GLY A 87 4.57 -17.00 -0.47
CA GLY A 87 5.09 -15.65 -0.54
C GLY A 87 4.72 -14.81 0.67
N ASP A 88 5.56 -13.82 0.94
CA ASP A 88 5.36 -12.89 2.05
C ASP A 88 6.08 -11.60 1.73
N SER A 89 5.44 -10.48 2.06
CA SER A 89 6.01 -9.17 1.85
C SER A 89 5.52 -8.21 2.93
N PHE A 90 6.14 -7.03 2.97
CA PHE A 90 5.61 -5.94 3.78
C PHE A 90 5.79 -4.63 3.02
N VAL A 91 4.91 -3.69 3.29
CA VAL A 91 4.96 -2.37 2.67
C VAL A 91 5.22 -1.32 3.71
N VAL A 92 6.01 -0.32 3.33
CA VAL A 92 6.39 0.80 4.18
C VAL A 92 5.90 2.07 3.52
N PHE A 93 5.04 2.81 4.22
CA PHE A 93 4.62 4.14 3.80
C PHE A 93 5.36 5.15 4.68
N GLU A 94 6.17 5.99 4.06
CA GLU A 94 6.93 7.02 4.77
C GLU A 94 6.57 8.41 4.25
N LEU A 95 6.32 9.33 5.17
CA LEU A 95 5.99 10.71 4.83
C LEU A 95 7.14 11.64 5.19
N PHE A 96 7.47 12.51 4.26
CA PHE A 96 8.50 13.53 4.43
C PHE A 96 7.85 14.89 4.25
N GLU A 97 7.70 15.60 5.36
CA GLU A 97 7.08 16.92 5.35
C GLU A 97 8.01 17.93 4.70
N GLN A 98 7.48 18.72 3.77
CA GLN A 98 8.18 19.79 3.08
C GLN A 98 7.37 21.07 3.25
N ASN A 99 7.92 22.21 2.82
CA ASN A 99 7.18 23.48 2.87
C ASN A 99 5.94 23.35 1.97
N ASN A 100 4.76 23.42 2.53
CA ASN A 100 3.48 23.39 1.81
C ASN A 100 3.20 22.12 1.00
N SER A 101 3.99 21.05 1.19
CA SER A 101 3.78 19.79 0.49
C SER A 101 4.26 18.62 1.33
N THR A 102 3.94 17.41 0.88
CA THR A 102 4.35 16.18 1.54
C THR A 102 4.80 15.17 0.50
N LYS A 103 5.98 14.59 0.69
CA LYS A 103 6.47 13.51 -0.15
C LYS A 103 6.14 12.18 0.53
N LEU A 104 5.55 11.27 -0.24
CA LEU A 104 5.30 9.90 0.20
C LEU A 104 6.26 8.97 -0.53
N ARG A 105 6.93 8.11 0.24
CA ARG A 105 7.71 7.00 -0.32
C ARG A 105 7.05 5.70 0.07
N LEU A 106 6.63 4.94 -0.93
CA LEU A 106 6.12 3.58 -0.76
C LEU A 106 7.26 2.61 -1.08
N THR A 107 7.56 1.71 -0.16
CA THR A 107 8.56 0.67 -0.39
C THR A 107 7.93 -0.68 -0.14
N CYS A 108 8.05 -1.60 -1.11
CA CYS A 108 7.56 -2.97 -0.97
C CYS A 108 8.76 -3.92 -0.90
N HIS A 109 8.88 -4.64 0.21
CA HIS A 109 9.93 -5.61 0.45
C HIS A 109 9.36 -7.02 0.41
N VAL A 110 10.02 -7.93 -0.30
CA VAL A 110 9.63 -9.33 -0.38
C VAL A 110 10.51 -10.12 0.59
N ARG A 111 9.89 -10.80 1.56
CA ARG A 111 10.60 -11.69 2.50
C ARG A 111 10.68 -13.12 2.00
N GLU A 112 9.62 -13.59 1.34
CA GLU A 112 9.56 -14.90 0.72
C GLU A 112 9.01 -14.76 -0.68
N SER A 113 9.60 -15.47 -1.63
CA SER A 113 9.23 -15.37 -3.05
C SER A 113 7.79 -15.79 -3.30
N PHE A 114 7.10 -15.03 -4.14
CA PHE A 114 5.76 -15.38 -4.60
C PHE A 114 5.84 -16.34 -5.80
N PRO A 115 4.74 -17.07 -6.11
CA PRO A 115 4.72 -17.94 -7.28
C PRO A 115 5.10 -17.19 -8.55
N GLN A 116 5.99 -17.79 -9.36
CA GLN A 116 6.51 -17.14 -10.56
C GLN A 116 5.61 -17.30 -11.78
N ASP A 117 4.64 -18.21 -11.70
CA ASP A 117 3.72 -18.52 -12.80
C ASP A 117 2.40 -17.75 -12.75
N ILE A 118 2.21 -16.89 -11.76
CA ILE A 118 1.00 -16.08 -11.61
C ILE A 118 1.31 -14.64 -12.01
N PRO A 119 0.66 -14.11 -13.08
CA PRO A 119 0.99 -12.77 -13.59
C PRO A 119 0.90 -11.66 -12.58
N GLU A 120 -0.09 -11.70 -11.67
CA GLU A 120 -0.32 -10.66 -10.66
C GLU A 120 0.83 -10.55 -9.67
N PHE A 121 1.64 -11.61 -9.53
CA PHE A 121 2.78 -11.62 -8.59
C PHE A 121 4.11 -11.24 -9.22
N LYS A 122 4.11 -10.88 -10.50
CA LYS A 122 5.33 -10.46 -11.18
C LYS A 122 5.71 -9.04 -10.76
N ARG A 123 7.01 -8.75 -10.80
CA ARG A 123 7.52 -7.43 -10.41
C ARG A 123 6.87 -6.31 -11.22
N GLU A 124 6.69 -6.50 -12.53
CA GLU A 124 6.07 -5.49 -13.40
C GLU A 124 4.65 -5.16 -12.94
N SER A 125 3.90 -6.16 -12.50
CA SER A 125 2.53 -5.95 -11.99
C SER A 125 2.56 -5.19 -10.67
N CYS A 126 3.50 -5.49 -9.79
CA CYS A 126 3.66 -4.79 -8.52
C CYS A 126 4.02 -3.31 -8.76
N VAL A 127 4.98 -3.05 -9.63
CA VAL A 127 5.40 -1.68 -9.97
C VAL A 127 4.22 -0.91 -10.57
N ALA A 128 3.51 -1.51 -11.53
CA ALA A 128 2.37 -0.87 -12.17
C ALA A 128 1.24 -0.57 -11.18
N GLY A 129 0.96 -1.51 -10.27
CA GLY A 129 -0.08 -1.33 -9.27
C GLY A 129 0.24 -0.20 -8.30
N TRP A 130 1.45 -0.13 -7.79
CA TRP A 130 1.86 0.94 -6.88
C TRP A 130 1.96 2.27 -7.58
N ASP A 131 2.42 2.29 -8.84
CA ASP A 131 2.44 3.51 -9.63
C ASP A 131 1.02 4.06 -9.81
N TYR A 132 0.06 3.19 -10.10
CA TYR A 132 -1.34 3.56 -10.20
C TYR A 132 -1.89 4.12 -8.89
N PHE A 133 -1.71 3.38 -7.78
CA PHE A 133 -2.27 3.78 -6.49
C PHE A 133 -1.68 5.09 -5.98
N ILE A 134 -0.36 5.24 -6.04
CA ILE A 134 0.33 6.37 -5.41
C ILE A 134 0.38 7.59 -6.34
N ARG A 135 0.75 7.38 -7.60
CA ARG A 135 0.99 8.49 -8.53
C ARG A 135 -0.26 8.95 -9.26
N LYS A 136 -1.27 8.10 -9.34
CA LYS A 136 -2.52 8.46 -10.03
C LYS A 136 -3.69 8.53 -9.07
N SER A 137 -4.09 7.42 -8.46
CA SER A 137 -5.31 7.33 -7.66
C SER A 137 -5.26 8.23 -6.43
N LEU A 138 -4.22 8.10 -5.61
CA LEU A 138 -4.07 8.91 -4.41
C LEU A 138 -3.88 10.38 -4.76
N LYS A 139 -3.10 10.66 -5.79
CA LYS A 139 -2.86 12.03 -6.22
C LYS A 139 -4.17 12.71 -6.65
N GLU A 140 -4.97 12.05 -7.47
CA GLU A 140 -6.27 12.58 -7.89
C GLU A 140 -7.22 12.78 -6.70
N TYR A 141 -7.23 11.83 -5.77
CA TYR A 141 -8.06 11.92 -4.57
C TYR A 141 -7.68 13.15 -3.74
N LEU A 142 -6.40 13.35 -3.47
CA LEU A 142 -5.92 14.48 -2.68
C LEU A 142 -6.16 15.82 -3.38
N GLU A 143 -6.02 15.88 -4.70
CA GLU A 143 -6.27 17.09 -5.46
C GLU A 143 -7.75 17.48 -5.42
N LYS A 144 -8.66 16.52 -5.34
CA LYS A 144 -10.10 16.80 -5.24
C LYS A 144 -10.53 17.30 -3.88
N THR A 145 -9.80 16.91 -2.83
CA THR A 145 -10.18 17.23 -1.44
C THR A 145 -9.46 18.45 -0.89
N ASP A 146 -8.50 18.96 -1.62
CA ASP A 146 -7.74 20.16 -1.20
C ASP A 146 -8.42 21.46 -1.57
#